data_d5d360971c12aecae5525a1f7cfb8b5b
#
_entry.id   d5d360971c12aecae5525a1f7cfb8b5b
#
_cell.length_a   1.000
_cell.length_b   1.000
_cell.length_c   1.000
_cell.angle_alpha   90.00
_cell.angle_beta   90.00
_cell.angle_gamma   90.00
#
_symmetry.space_group_name_H-M   'P 1'
#
loop_
_entity.id
_entity.type
_entity.pdbx_description
1 polymer ?
#
loop_
_entity_poly.entity_id
_entity_poly.type
_entity_poly.pdbx_seq_one_letter_code
_entity_poly.pdbx_strand_id
1 'polypeptide(L)'
;TAWSLSFYGALLTLICLCVFAPDPYYKILVFLPDGIIITFQVTICSILLSLPLGLITGLGKLSRNRIINLLASTYVEVVRGLPLLVQLFYIYFALGRFLKVPDMVAAIIAMSICYGAYMGEVFRAGIESIDKGQMEAARSLGFTRMQTMFLVILPQAWRIILPPVGNEFIAMLKDTSLVSILAVTDVLRRGREFAAESFLYFETYTMIAIIYLLITLLLSKGVSMMEKKLNYYADH
;
A
#
# COMPACT_ATOMS: atom_id res chain seq x y z
N THR A 1 -0.85 25.69 5.33
CA THR A 1 0.05 24.53 5.61
C THR A 1 0.73 24.07 4.32
N ALA A 2 1.94 23.44 4.42
CA ALA A 2 2.66 22.94 3.25
C ALA A 2 1.79 22.00 2.38
N TRP A 3 0.98 21.16 3.02
CA TRP A 3 0.04 20.28 2.33
C TRP A 3 -0.96 21.07 1.45
N SER A 4 -1.59 22.09 1.99
CA SER A 4 -2.56 22.90 1.23
C SER A 4 -1.91 23.62 0.05
N LEU A 5 -0.70 24.13 0.23
CA LEU A 5 0.06 24.75 -0.86
C LEU A 5 0.37 23.76 -1.98
N SER A 6 0.84 22.54 -1.62
CA SER A 6 1.13 21.49 -2.61
C SER A 6 -0.13 21.02 -3.33
N PHE A 7 -1.23 20.80 -2.60
CA PHE A 7 -2.48 20.30 -3.19
C PHE A 7 -3.13 21.33 -4.12
N TYR A 8 -3.33 22.57 -3.63
CA TYR A 8 -3.93 23.62 -4.47
C TYR A 8 -3.00 24.04 -5.59
N GLY A 9 -1.67 24.00 -5.41
CA GLY A 9 -0.70 24.24 -6.46
C GLY A 9 -0.81 23.19 -7.58
N ALA A 10 -0.83 21.91 -7.24
CA ALA A 10 -1.01 20.83 -8.20
C ALA A 10 -2.37 20.88 -8.91
N LEU A 11 -3.45 21.18 -8.17
CA LEU A 11 -4.79 21.33 -8.74
C LEU A 11 -4.87 22.52 -9.69
N LEU A 12 -4.30 23.66 -9.30
CA LEU A 12 -4.23 24.85 -10.15
C LEU A 12 -3.43 24.58 -11.42
N THR A 13 -2.28 23.90 -11.30
CA THR A 13 -1.47 23.50 -12.46
C THR A 13 -2.28 22.62 -13.42
N LEU A 14 -3.01 21.63 -12.91
CA LEU A 14 -3.87 20.77 -13.72
C LEU A 14 -4.95 21.59 -14.47
N ILE A 15 -5.63 22.47 -13.75
CA ILE A 15 -6.68 23.33 -14.32
C ILE A 15 -6.08 24.27 -15.38
N CYS A 16 -4.95 24.92 -15.07
CA CYS A 16 -4.29 25.82 -16.02
C CYS A 16 -3.86 25.08 -17.29
N LEU A 17 -3.29 23.89 -17.19
CA LEU A 17 -2.91 23.10 -18.36
C LEU A 17 -4.12 22.71 -19.20
N CYS A 18 -5.20 22.26 -18.59
CA CYS A 18 -6.42 21.87 -19.32
C CYS A 18 -7.19 23.06 -19.93
N VAL A 19 -7.12 24.26 -19.33
CA VAL A 19 -7.84 25.45 -19.78
C VAL A 19 -7.04 26.23 -20.84
N PHE A 20 -5.75 26.47 -20.59
CA PHE A 20 -4.91 27.29 -21.47
C PHE A 20 -4.26 26.49 -22.61
N ALA A 21 -4.10 25.19 -22.45
CA ALA A 21 -3.59 24.28 -23.47
C ALA A 21 -4.45 22.99 -23.53
N PRO A 22 -5.74 23.09 -23.92
CA PRO A 22 -6.66 21.95 -23.90
C PRO A 22 -6.19 20.78 -24.78
N ASP A 23 -5.52 21.08 -25.88
CA ASP A 23 -4.82 20.09 -26.69
C ASP A 23 -3.32 20.20 -26.40
N PRO A 24 -2.69 19.20 -25.75
CA PRO A 24 -3.16 17.81 -25.56
C PRO A 24 -3.72 17.48 -24.16
N TYR A 25 -3.61 18.38 -23.16
CA TYR A 25 -3.80 18.02 -21.76
C TYR A 25 -5.20 17.54 -21.40
N TYR A 26 -6.23 18.15 -21.97
CA TYR A 26 -7.62 17.71 -21.78
C TYR A 26 -7.86 16.32 -22.39
N LYS A 27 -7.27 16.02 -23.55
CA LYS A 27 -7.38 14.70 -24.20
C LYS A 27 -6.73 13.63 -23.32
N ILE A 28 -5.56 13.92 -22.75
CA ILE A 28 -4.87 13.02 -21.81
C ILE A 28 -5.74 12.77 -20.58
N LEU A 29 -6.30 13.83 -19.98
CA LEU A 29 -7.14 13.73 -18.80
C LEU A 29 -8.37 12.83 -19.01
N VAL A 30 -8.99 12.90 -20.19
CA VAL A 30 -10.15 12.06 -20.55
C VAL A 30 -9.75 10.62 -20.85
N PHE A 31 -8.52 10.38 -21.26
CA PHE A 31 -8.02 9.04 -21.61
C PHE A 31 -7.58 8.19 -20.38
N LEU A 32 -7.19 8.81 -19.26
CA LEU A 32 -6.61 8.15 -18.12
C LEU A 32 -7.57 7.51 -17.09
N PRO A 33 -8.87 7.85 -16.98
CA PRO A 33 -9.76 7.40 -15.91
C PRO A 33 -9.84 5.88 -15.75
N ASP A 34 -9.89 5.14 -16.86
CA ASP A 34 -9.92 3.67 -16.81
C ASP A 34 -8.68 3.10 -16.11
N GLY A 35 -7.50 3.68 -16.39
CA GLY A 35 -6.26 3.31 -15.71
C GLY A 35 -6.30 3.64 -14.22
N ILE A 36 -6.92 4.76 -13.83
CA ILE A 36 -7.10 5.14 -12.41
C ILE A 36 -7.93 4.08 -11.69
N ILE A 37 -9.03 3.64 -12.30
CA ILE A 37 -9.90 2.59 -11.73
C ILE A 37 -9.11 1.31 -11.53
N ILE A 38 -8.34 0.86 -12.53
CA ILE A 38 -7.52 -0.35 -12.43
C ILE A 38 -6.44 -0.21 -11.34
N THR A 39 -5.77 0.95 -11.25
CA THR A 39 -4.81 1.24 -10.18
C THR A 39 -5.44 1.06 -8.80
N PHE A 40 -6.63 1.63 -8.56
CA PHE A 40 -7.34 1.45 -7.29
C PHE A 40 -7.80 0.01 -7.07
N GLN A 41 -8.28 -0.69 -8.09
CA GLN A 41 -8.69 -2.10 -7.97
C GLN A 41 -7.51 -2.98 -7.55
N VAL A 42 -6.37 -2.87 -8.22
CA VAL A 42 -5.15 -3.61 -7.85
C VAL A 42 -4.73 -3.27 -6.42
N THR A 43 -4.68 -1.97 -6.07
CA THR A 43 -4.27 -1.53 -4.73
C THR A 43 -5.20 -2.07 -3.65
N ILE A 44 -6.52 -1.91 -3.81
CA ILE A 44 -7.51 -2.34 -2.80
C ILE A 44 -7.50 -3.86 -2.65
N CYS A 45 -7.51 -4.61 -3.75
CA CYS A 45 -7.46 -6.07 -3.67
C CYS A 45 -6.15 -6.56 -3.02
N SER A 46 -5.03 -5.96 -3.39
CA SER A 46 -3.72 -6.33 -2.84
C SER A 46 -3.60 -6.01 -1.35
N ILE A 47 -4.08 -4.84 -0.89
CA ILE A 47 -4.03 -4.49 0.54
C ILE A 47 -4.91 -5.41 1.37
N LEU A 48 -6.11 -5.74 0.88
CA LEU A 48 -7.03 -6.65 1.56
C LEU A 48 -6.44 -8.05 1.76
N LEU A 49 -5.63 -8.52 0.82
CA LEU A 49 -4.92 -9.80 0.94
C LEU A 49 -3.63 -9.68 1.75
N SER A 50 -2.93 -8.56 1.68
CA SER A 50 -1.69 -8.34 2.43
C SER A 50 -1.91 -8.15 3.92
N LEU A 51 -3.06 -7.61 4.35
CA LEU A 51 -3.37 -7.41 5.77
C LEU A 51 -3.40 -8.72 6.58
N PRO A 52 -4.18 -9.76 6.21
CA PRO A 52 -4.15 -11.03 6.93
C PRO A 52 -2.79 -11.72 6.85
N LEU A 53 -2.12 -11.67 5.70
CA LEU A 53 -0.78 -12.21 5.53
C LEU A 53 0.23 -11.50 6.45
N GLY A 54 0.16 -10.18 6.53
CA GLY A 54 0.98 -9.37 7.43
C GLY A 54 0.69 -9.65 8.91
N LEU A 55 -0.58 -9.80 9.29
CA LEU A 55 -0.94 -10.14 10.66
C LEU A 55 -0.36 -11.51 11.08
N ILE A 56 -0.55 -12.53 10.23
CA ILE A 56 0.02 -13.87 10.44
C ILE A 56 1.55 -13.80 10.57
N THR A 57 2.18 -13.06 9.68
CA THR A 57 3.65 -12.89 9.65
C THR A 57 4.15 -12.13 10.88
N GLY A 58 3.50 -11.02 11.25
CA GLY A 58 3.85 -10.23 12.43
C GLY A 58 3.72 -11.03 13.73
N LEU A 59 2.61 -11.75 13.91
CA LEU A 59 2.42 -12.66 15.04
C LEU A 59 3.41 -13.83 15.01
N GLY A 60 3.73 -14.33 13.82
CA GLY A 60 4.75 -15.38 13.63
C GLY A 60 6.13 -14.93 14.10
N LYS A 61 6.54 -13.71 13.78
CA LYS A 61 7.81 -13.12 14.27
C LYS A 61 7.85 -12.93 15.79
N LEU A 62 6.69 -12.75 16.43
CA LEU A 62 6.57 -12.64 17.89
C LEU A 62 6.38 -14.01 18.58
N SER A 63 6.31 -15.08 17.80
CA SER A 63 6.11 -16.44 18.34
C SER A 63 7.31 -16.91 19.15
N ARG A 64 7.04 -17.60 20.27
CA ARG A 64 8.07 -18.31 21.04
C ARG A 64 8.49 -19.63 20.38
N ASN A 65 7.70 -20.15 19.45
CA ASN A 65 8.10 -21.32 18.67
C ASN A 65 9.17 -20.89 17.66
N ARG A 66 10.37 -21.46 17.84
CA ARG A 66 11.55 -21.12 17.04
C ARG A 66 11.34 -21.35 15.53
N ILE A 67 10.59 -22.39 15.17
CA ILE A 67 10.32 -22.71 13.76
C ILE A 67 9.40 -21.65 13.14
N ILE A 68 8.31 -21.30 13.82
CA ILE A 68 7.36 -20.28 13.34
C ILE A 68 8.05 -18.92 13.21
N ASN A 69 8.83 -18.54 14.22
CA ASN A 69 9.59 -17.30 14.21
C ASN A 69 10.61 -17.29 13.06
N LEU A 70 11.35 -18.38 12.86
CA LEU A 70 12.35 -18.49 11.80
C LEU A 70 11.70 -18.36 10.42
N LEU A 71 10.60 -19.06 10.16
CA LEU A 71 9.90 -19.00 8.87
C LEU A 71 9.35 -17.59 8.59
N ALA A 72 8.71 -16.97 9.58
CA ALA A 72 8.18 -15.61 9.44
C ALA A 72 9.30 -14.57 9.22
N SER A 73 10.40 -14.68 9.97
CA SER A 73 11.55 -13.79 9.82
C SER A 73 12.23 -13.97 8.48
N THR A 74 12.46 -15.20 8.03
CA THR A 74 13.06 -15.48 6.72
C THR A 74 12.19 -14.93 5.57
N TYR A 75 10.86 -15.12 5.65
CA TYR A 75 9.96 -14.53 4.65
C TYR A 75 10.12 -13.01 4.57
N VAL A 76 10.08 -12.32 5.71
CA VAL A 76 10.21 -10.86 5.75
C VAL A 76 11.59 -10.40 5.25
N GLU A 77 12.67 -11.05 5.68
CA GLU A 77 14.03 -10.69 5.27
C GLU A 77 14.26 -10.88 3.78
N VAL A 78 13.81 -12.00 3.21
CA VAL A 78 13.95 -12.28 1.78
C VAL A 78 13.11 -11.29 0.96
N VAL A 79 11.83 -11.12 1.31
CA VAL A 79 10.94 -10.26 0.53
C VAL A 79 11.38 -8.79 0.61
N ARG A 80 11.76 -8.30 1.78
CA ARG A 80 12.23 -6.91 1.94
C ARG A 80 13.67 -6.68 1.46
N GLY A 81 14.43 -7.75 1.29
CA GLY A 81 15.80 -7.70 0.77
C GLY A 81 15.90 -7.66 -0.76
N LEU A 82 14.81 -7.95 -1.48
CA LEU A 82 14.79 -7.96 -2.94
C LEU A 82 14.05 -6.74 -3.49
N PRO A 83 14.49 -6.18 -4.64
CA PRO A 83 13.74 -5.12 -5.32
C PRO A 83 12.33 -5.58 -5.68
N LEU A 84 11.32 -4.74 -5.40
CA LEU A 84 9.91 -5.06 -5.64
C LEU A 84 9.65 -5.48 -7.09
N LEU A 85 10.21 -4.77 -8.06
CA LEU A 85 10.04 -5.10 -9.48
C LEU A 85 10.53 -6.51 -9.82
N VAL A 86 11.66 -6.95 -9.25
CA VAL A 86 12.19 -8.30 -9.46
C VAL A 86 11.24 -9.35 -8.90
N GLN A 87 10.69 -9.11 -7.71
CA GLN A 87 9.71 -10.00 -7.10
C GLN A 87 8.43 -10.10 -7.94
N LEU A 88 7.92 -8.95 -8.42
CA LEU A 88 6.75 -8.90 -9.29
C LEU A 88 6.96 -9.75 -10.55
N PHE A 89 8.07 -9.58 -11.24
CA PHE A 89 8.41 -10.41 -12.41
C PHE A 89 8.47 -11.89 -12.06
N TYR A 90 9.19 -12.23 -10.99
CA TYR A 90 9.38 -13.62 -10.60
C TYR A 90 8.04 -14.30 -10.30
N ILE A 91 7.20 -13.68 -9.47
CA ILE A 91 5.90 -14.22 -9.07
C ILE A 91 4.94 -14.25 -10.25
N TYR A 92 4.88 -13.18 -11.04
CA TYR A 92 4.00 -13.07 -12.21
C TYR A 92 4.30 -14.17 -13.25
N PHE A 93 5.57 -14.32 -13.62
CA PHE A 93 5.96 -15.33 -14.61
C PHE A 93 5.85 -16.75 -14.04
N ALA A 94 6.13 -16.97 -12.76
CA ALA A 94 5.92 -18.27 -12.12
C ALA A 94 4.44 -18.65 -12.11
N LEU A 95 3.55 -17.75 -11.67
CA LEU A 95 2.10 -17.98 -11.66
C LEU A 95 1.55 -18.16 -13.07
N GLY A 96 1.96 -17.31 -14.03
CA GLY A 96 1.53 -17.42 -15.42
C GLY A 96 1.93 -18.73 -16.05
N ARG A 97 3.16 -19.20 -15.77
CA ARG A 97 3.69 -20.46 -16.35
C ARG A 97 3.04 -21.71 -15.75
N PHE A 98 2.82 -21.73 -14.43
CA PHE A 98 2.38 -22.94 -13.73
C PHE A 98 0.88 -22.99 -13.49
N LEU A 99 0.24 -21.86 -13.24
CA LEU A 99 -1.17 -21.81 -12.83
C LEU A 99 -2.09 -21.18 -13.89
N LYS A 100 -1.54 -20.56 -14.94
CA LYS A 100 -2.31 -19.90 -16.02
C LYS A 100 -3.37 -18.91 -15.50
N VAL A 101 -3.02 -18.15 -14.47
CA VAL A 101 -3.92 -17.13 -13.90
C VAL A 101 -3.95 -15.87 -14.79
N PRO A 102 -5.07 -15.11 -14.82
CA PRO A 102 -5.15 -13.82 -15.50
C PRO A 102 -4.10 -12.82 -14.98
N ASP A 103 -3.60 -11.95 -15.87
CA ASP A 103 -2.54 -10.99 -15.55
C ASP A 103 -2.84 -10.12 -14.33
N MET A 104 -4.06 -9.61 -14.22
CA MET A 104 -4.50 -8.81 -13.08
C MET A 104 -4.47 -9.60 -11.76
N VAL A 105 -4.89 -10.87 -11.79
CA VAL A 105 -4.88 -11.74 -10.61
C VAL A 105 -3.45 -12.06 -10.19
N ALA A 106 -2.58 -12.35 -11.14
CA ALA A 106 -1.16 -12.59 -10.89
C ALA A 106 -0.48 -11.35 -10.28
N ALA A 107 -0.78 -10.16 -10.79
CA ALA A 107 -0.28 -8.90 -10.24
C ALA A 107 -0.78 -8.64 -8.80
N ILE A 108 -2.07 -8.86 -8.53
CA ILE A 108 -2.65 -8.72 -7.18
C ILE A 108 -1.98 -9.69 -6.20
N ILE A 109 -1.80 -10.97 -6.57
CA ILE A 109 -1.13 -11.95 -5.71
C ILE A 109 0.32 -11.55 -5.46
N ALA A 110 1.06 -11.14 -6.49
CA ALA A 110 2.44 -10.71 -6.37
C ALA A 110 2.58 -9.50 -5.44
N MET A 111 1.76 -8.46 -5.63
CA MET A 111 1.73 -7.29 -4.75
C MET A 111 1.36 -7.67 -3.32
N SER A 112 0.39 -8.59 -3.14
CA SER A 112 -0.05 -9.03 -1.82
C SER A 112 1.04 -9.76 -1.05
N ILE A 113 1.80 -10.63 -1.72
CA ILE A 113 2.93 -11.36 -1.12
C ILE A 113 4.02 -10.36 -0.74
N CYS A 114 4.39 -9.43 -1.62
CA CYS A 114 5.41 -8.44 -1.34
C CYS A 114 5.01 -7.54 -0.17
N TYR A 115 3.83 -6.96 -0.22
CA TYR A 115 3.34 -6.06 0.84
C TYR A 115 2.96 -6.78 2.13
N GLY A 116 2.66 -8.07 2.09
CA GLY A 116 2.47 -8.90 3.29
C GLY A 116 3.68 -8.89 4.23
N ALA A 117 4.90 -8.82 3.69
CA ALA A 117 6.11 -8.72 4.48
C ALA A 117 6.26 -7.32 5.14
N TYR A 118 5.92 -6.24 4.43
CA TYR A 118 5.92 -4.89 4.99
C TYR A 118 4.85 -4.76 6.09
N MET A 119 3.63 -5.25 5.84
CA MET A 119 2.56 -5.31 6.82
C MET A 119 2.96 -6.14 8.04
N GLY A 120 3.71 -7.24 7.86
CA GLY A 120 4.22 -8.06 8.95
C GLY A 120 5.08 -7.27 9.93
N GLU A 121 5.96 -6.41 9.43
CA GLU A 121 6.75 -5.51 10.28
C GLU A 121 5.91 -4.41 10.94
N VAL A 122 4.92 -3.87 10.23
CA VAL A 122 3.99 -2.88 10.80
C VAL A 122 3.22 -3.50 11.98
N PHE A 123 2.67 -4.69 11.81
CA PHE A 123 1.97 -5.40 12.89
C PHE A 123 2.91 -5.75 14.05
N ARG A 124 4.10 -6.28 13.75
CA ARG A 124 5.09 -6.60 14.79
C ARG A 124 5.46 -5.36 15.59
N ALA A 125 5.83 -4.27 14.94
CA ALA A 125 6.24 -3.03 15.59
C ALA A 125 5.11 -2.42 16.44
N GLY A 126 3.88 -2.41 15.93
CA GLY A 126 2.73 -1.91 16.66
C GLY A 126 2.37 -2.75 17.88
N ILE A 127 2.52 -4.07 17.82
CA ILE A 127 2.31 -4.96 18.98
C ILE A 127 3.42 -4.77 20.02
N GLU A 128 4.67 -4.67 19.60
CA GLU A 128 5.81 -4.46 20.49
C GLU A 128 5.85 -3.09 21.15
N SER A 129 5.17 -2.10 20.58
CA SER A 129 5.07 -0.75 21.16
C SER A 129 4.15 -0.67 22.38
N ILE A 130 3.32 -1.71 22.63
CA ILE A 130 2.45 -1.76 23.80
C ILE A 130 3.28 -2.06 25.04
N ASP A 131 3.02 -1.30 26.11
CA ASP A 131 3.72 -1.46 27.38
C ASP A 131 3.63 -2.90 27.91
N LYS A 132 4.78 -3.45 28.31
CA LYS A 132 4.89 -4.84 28.81
C LYS A 132 4.05 -5.09 30.05
N GLY A 133 3.81 -4.05 30.85
CA GLY A 133 2.95 -4.10 32.03
C GLY A 133 1.51 -4.48 31.70
N GLN A 134 1.00 -4.12 30.49
CA GLN A 134 -0.32 -4.55 30.04
C GLN A 134 -0.40 -6.08 29.88
N MET A 135 0.66 -6.69 29.34
CA MET A 135 0.74 -8.14 29.20
C MET A 135 0.89 -8.82 30.57
N GLU A 136 1.71 -8.27 31.47
CA GLU A 136 1.93 -8.79 32.81
C GLU A 136 0.65 -8.71 33.66
N ALA A 137 -0.04 -7.56 33.63
CA ALA A 137 -1.30 -7.37 34.35
C ALA A 137 -2.38 -8.36 33.88
N ALA A 138 -2.58 -8.51 32.57
CA ALA A 138 -3.54 -9.46 32.03
C ALA A 138 -3.20 -10.90 32.44
N ARG A 139 -1.92 -11.26 32.41
CA ARG A 139 -1.45 -12.57 32.85
C ARG A 139 -1.70 -12.80 34.33
N SER A 140 -1.52 -11.80 35.19
CA SER A 140 -1.78 -11.85 36.62
C SER A 140 -3.27 -12.03 36.94
N LEU A 141 -4.16 -11.53 36.06
CA LEU A 141 -5.60 -11.77 36.12
C LEU A 141 -6.02 -13.17 35.60
N GLY A 142 -5.07 -14.02 35.24
CA GLY A 142 -5.32 -15.41 34.82
C GLY A 142 -5.58 -15.59 33.33
N PHE A 143 -5.46 -14.53 32.50
CA PHE A 143 -5.61 -14.69 31.05
C PHE A 143 -4.51 -15.57 30.47
N THR A 144 -4.88 -16.45 29.55
CA THR A 144 -3.91 -17.18 28.73
C THR A 144 -3.18 -16.22 27.79
N ARG A 145 -2.06 -16.63 27.22
CA ARG A 145 -1.32 -15.79 26.26
C ARG A 145 -2.15 -15.36 25.06
N MET A 146 -2.96 -16.26 24.52
CA MET A 146 -3.86 -15.97 23.41
C MET A 146 -4.93 -14.95 23.80
N GLN A 147 -5.56 -15.16 24.97
CA GLN A 147 -6.53 -14.19 25.49
C GLN A 147 -5.89 -12.82 25.74
N THR A 148 -4.71 -12.77 26.34
CA THR A 148 -3.96 -11.51 26.51
C THR A 148 -3.70 -10.83 25.17
N MET A 149 -3.22 -11.59 24.17
CA MET A 149 -2.93 -11.04 22.84
C MET A 149 -4.18 -10.46 22.16
N PHE A 150 -5.26 -11.25 22.07
CA PHE A 150 -6.43 -10.85 21.31
C PHE A 150 -7.38 -9.91 22.05
N LEU A 151 -7.46 -9.99 23.39
CA LEU A 151 -8.41 -9.20 24.18
C LEU A 151 -7.80 -7.94 24.78
N VAL A 152 -6.47 -7.90 24.96
CA VAL A 152 -5.80 -6.76 25.63
C VAL A 152 -4.81 -6.06 24.71
N ILE A 153 -3.87 -6.78 24.12
CA ILE A 153 -2.77 -6.19 23.37
C ILE A 153 -3.22 -5.73 21.98
N LEU A 154 -3.84 -6.61 21.19
CA LEU A 154 -4.22 -6.31 19.80
C LEU A 154 -5.19 -5.12 19.68
N PRO A 155 -6.23 -4.97 20.54
CA PRO A 155 -7.11 -3.81 20.49
C PRO A 155 -6.40 -2.48 20.75
N GLN A 156 -5.38 -2.46 21.62
CA GLN A 156 -4.56 -1.30 21.88
C GLN A 156 -3.58 -1.04 20.72
N ALA A 157 -2.88 -2.09 20.27
CA ALA A 157 -1.93 -2.02 19.17
C ALA A 157 -2.59 -1.55 17.85
N TRP A 158 -3.88 -1.87 17.64
CA TRP A 158 -4.59 -1.50 16.42
C TRP A 158 -4.60 0.00 16.15
N ARG A 159 -4.70 0.81 17.19
CA ARG A 159 -4.65 2.27 17.10
C ARG A 159 -3.30 2.78 16.59
N ILE A 160 -2.23 2.11 16.98
CA ILE A 160 -0.85 2.44 16.58
C ILE A 160 -0.54 1.88 15.19
N ILE A 161 -1.15 0.75 14.80
CA ILE A 161 -0.95 0.06 13.53
C ILE A 161 -1.67 0.77 12.38
N LEU A 162 -2.85 1.34 12.60
CA LEU A 162 -3.68 1.90 11.53
C LEU A 162 -3.00 3.02 10.71
N PRO A 163 -2.31 4.02 11.30
CA PRO A 163 -1.65 5.06 10.50
C PRO A 163 -0.52 4.51 9.61
N PRO A 164 0.43 3.67 10.09
CA PRO A 164 1.39 2.99 9.24
C PRO A 164 0.75 2.15 8.12
N VAL A 165 -0.33 1.40 8.41
CA VAL A 165 -1.09 0.66 7.37
C VAL A 165 -1.62 1.61 6.29
N GLY A 166 -2.12 2.78 6.68
CA GLY A 166 -2.54 3.81 5.73
C GLY A 166 -1.38 4.33 4.86
N ASN A 167 -0.20 4.48 5.43
CA ASN A 167 1.00 4.88 4.68
C ASN A 167 1.47 3.78 3.72
N GLU A 168 1.41 2.51 4.12
CA GLU A 168 1.69 1.39 3.23
C GLU A 168 0.66 1.28 2.10
N PHE A 169 -0.62 1.61 2.34
CA PHE A 169 -1.62 1.70 1.28
C PHE A 169 -1.24 2.75 0.22
N ILE A 170 -0.78 3.94 0.66
CA ILE A 170 -0.34 5.00 -0.25
C ILE A 170 0.93 4.58 -1.00
N ALA A 171 1.85 3.90 -0.35
CA ALA A 171 3.05 3.36 -0.99
C ALA A 171 2.67 2.32 -2.05
N MET A 172 1.82 1.35 -1.70
CA MET A 172 1.32 0.33 -2.62
C MET A 172 0.62 0.94 -3.84
N LEU A 173 -0.19 1.99 -3.66
CA LEU A 173 -0.87 2.68 -4.76
C LEU A 173 0.14 3.26 -5.77
N LYS A 174 1.25 3.81 -5.32
CA LYS A 174 2.31 4.30 -6.22
C LYS A 174 3.04 3.14 -6.88
N ASP A 175 3.31 2.08 -6.15
CA ASP A 175 4.04 0.91 -6.63
C ASP A 175 3.22 0.06 -7.60
N THR A 176 1.88 0.23 -7.67
CA THR A 176 1.08 -0.36 -8.74
C THR A 176 1.53 0.11 -10.12
N SER A 177 2.19 1.26 -10.24
CA SER A 177 2.80 1.69 -11.51
C SER A 177 3.78 0.66 -12.08
N LEU A 178 4.41 -0.17 -11.24
CA LEU A 178 5.30 -1.25 -11.66
C LEU A 178 4.54 -2.40 -12.34
N VAL A 179 3.25 -2.62 -12.02
CA VAL A 179 2.45 -3.67 -12.68
C VAL A 179 2.12 -3.33 -14.13
N SER A 180 2.30 -2.08 -14.55
CA SER A 180 2.18 -1.66 -15.95
C SER A 180 3.07 -2.49 -16.89
N ILE A 181 4.19 -3.00 -16.38
CA ILE A 181 5.14 -3.84 -17.11
C ILE A 181 4.61 -5.28 -17.25
N LEU A 182 3.71 -5.69 -16.34
CA LEU A 182 3.11 -7.03 -16.29
C LEU A 182 1.80 -7.15 -17.09
N ALA A 183 1.61 -6.34 -18.11
CA ALA A 183 0.41 -6.30 -18.96
C ALA A 183 -0.90 -5.81 -18.28
N VAL A 184 -0.85 -5.29 -17.05
CA VAL A 184 -1.99 -4.66 -16.37
C VAL A 184 -2.14 -3.22 -16.83
N THR A 185 -3.34 -2.83 -17.24
CA THR A 185 -3.63 -1.51 -17.82
C THR A 185 -3.95 -0.47 -16.73
N ASP A 186 -2.96 -0.19 -15.88
CA ASP A 186 -3.01 0.86 -14.86
C ASP A 186 -2.85 2.27 -15.46
N VAL A 187 -2.82 3.31 -14.62
CA VAL A 187 -2.63 4.71 -15.06
C VAL A 187 -1.37 4.89 -15.89
N LEU A 188 -0.24 4.29 -15.44
CA LEU A 188 1.04 4.45 -16.14
C LEU A 188 1.01 3.78 -17.51
N ARG A 189 0.45 2.57 -17.62
CA ARG A 189 0.31 1.88 -18.91
C ARG A 189 -0.61 2.61 -19.85
N ARG A 190 -1.78 3.09 -19.40
CA ARG A 190 -2.68 3.92 -20.22
C ARG A 190 -1.99 5.16 -20.74
N GLY A 191 -1.23 5.86 -19.89
CA GLY A 191 -0.45 6.99 -20.33
C GLY A 191 0.63 6.63 -21.35
N ARG A 192 1.33 5.50 -21.16
CA ARG A 192 2.31 5.00 -22.15
C ARG A 192 1.67 4.70 -23.51
N GLU A 193 0.48 4.10 -23.52
CA GLU A 193 -0.29 3.85 -24.74
C GLU A 193 -0.59 5.18 -25.46
N PHE A 194 -1.14 6.18 -24.74
CA PHE A 194 -1.41 7.50 -25.29
C PHE A 194 -0.14 8.19 -25.83
N ALA A 195 0.94 8.16 -25.04
CA ALA A 195 2.21 8.76 -25.42
C ALA A 195 2.82 8.11 -26.67
N ALA A 196 2.69 6.79 -26.81
CA ALA A 196 3.20 6.04 -27.96
C ALA A 196 2.41 6.35 -29.24
N GLU A 197 1.10 6.56 -29.14
CA GLU A 197 0.23 6.91 -30.29
C GLU A 197 0.39 8.38 -30.72
N SER A 198 0.54 9.29 -29.74
CA SER A 198 0.57 10.74 -29.99
C SER A 198 1.97 11.34 -30.07
N PHE A 199 3.00 10.63 -29.64
CA PHE A 199 4.39 11.11 -29.45
C PHE A 199 4.52 12.23 -28.40
N LEU A 200 3.52 12.44 -27.54
CA LEU A 200 3.46 13.48 -26.51
C LEU A 200 3.92 12.92 -25.14
N TYR A 201 5.16 12.51 -25.06
CA TYR A 201 5.70 11.86 -23.86
C TYR A 201 5.77 12.80 -22.66
N PHE A 202 6.32 14.00 -22.84
CA PHE A 202 6.51 14.95 -21.74
C PHE A 202 5.16 15.39 -21.14
N GLU A 203 4.21 15.74 -21.98
CA GLU A 203 2.87 16.18 -21.57
C GLU A 203 2.12 15.07 -20.84
N THR A 204 2.19 13.84 -21.37
CA THR A 204 1.51 12.68 -20.78
C THR A 204 2.09 12.32 -19.42
N TYR A 205 3.41 12.22 -19.29
CA TYR A 205 4.02 11.91 -18.00
C TYR A 205 3.86 13.05 -16.98
N THR A 206 3.80 14.29 -17.41
CA THR A 206 3.45 15.43 -16.55
C THR A 206 2.06 15.27 -15.98
N MET A 207 1.06 14.91 -16.81
CA MET A 207 -0.30 14.67 -16.35
C MET A 207 -0.39 13.48 -15.40
N ILE A 208 0.28 12.37 -15.69
CA ILE A 208 0.36 11.21 -14.80
C ILE A 208 0.95 11.61 -13.44
N ALA A 209 2.04 12.36 -13.43
CA ALA A 209 2.68 12.81 -12.20
C ALA A 209 1.75 13.70 -11.35
N ILE A 210 1.03 14.63 -11.99
CA ILE A 210 0.07 15.50 -11.29
C ILE A 210 -1.09 14.67 -10.72
N ILE A 211 -1.62 13.71 -11.48
CA ILE A 211 -2.72 12.84 -11.02
C ILE A 211 -2.27 12.00 -9.82
N TYR A 212 -1.12 11.33 -9.89
CA TYR A 212 -0.59 10.58 -8.74
C TYR A 212 -0.35 11.49 -7.53
N LEU A 213 0.19 12.69 -7.74
CA LEU A 213 0.42 13.66 -6.68
C LEU A 213 -0.90 14.05 -6.00
N LEU A 214 -1.94 14.39 -6.76
CA LEU A 214 -3.25 14.75 -6.22
C LEU A 214 -3.88 13.59 -5.43
N ILE A 215 -3.87 12.38 -5.98
CA ILE A 215 -4.39 11.18 -5.30
C ILE A 215 -3.63 10.93 -4.00
N THR A 216 -2.31 10.94 -4.03
CA THR A 216 -1.48 10.65 -2.85
C THR A 216 -1.61 11.73 -1.77
N LEU A 217 -1.74 13.00 -2.15
CA LEU A 217 -1.98 14.10 -1.20
C LEU A 217 -3.36 13.99 -0.54
N LEU A 218 -4.41 13.61 -1.27
CA LEU A 218 -5.74 13.36 -0.71
C LEU A 218 -5.71 12.20 0.30
N LEU A 219 -5.10 11.08 -0.08
CA LEU A 219 -4.98 9.90 0.79
C LEU A 219 -4.13 10.21 2.03
N SER A 220 -3.01 10.90 1.88
CA SER A 220 -2.15 11.33 2.98
C SER A 220 -2.89 12.24 3.97
N LYS A 221 -3.76 13.11 3.47
CA LYS A 221 -4.63 13.92 4.34
C LYS A 221 -5.60 13.05 5.13
N GLY A 222 -6.18 12.04 4.49
CA GLY A 222 -7.06 11.06 5.14
C GLY A 222 -6.34 10.32 6.27
N VAL A 223 -5.14 9.80 6.01
CA VAL A 223 -4.31 9.13 7.02
C VAL A 223 -3.97 10.06 8.17
N SER A 224 -3.55 11.30 7.90
CA SER A 224 -3.24 12.30 8.94
C SER A 224 -4.46 12.67 9.80
N MET A 225 -5.66 12.73 9.21
CA MET A 225 -6.90 12.97 9.98
C MET A 225 -7.25 11.77 10.86
N MET A 226 -7.08 10.55 10.34
CA MET A 226 -7.28 9.32 11.11
C MET A 226 -6.31 9.26 12.30
N GLU A 227 -5.03 9.52 12.07
CA GLU A 227 -4.00 9.55 13.12
C GLU A 227 -4.34 10.53 14.25
N LYS A 228 -4.71 11.77 13.90
CA LYS A 228 -5.13 12.79 14.89
C LYS A 228 -6.32 12.33 15.72
N LYS A 229 -7.31 11.69 15.09
CA LYS A 229 -8.48 11.18 15.78
C LYS A 229 -8.13 10.03 16.74
N LEU A 230 -7.23 9.13 16.31
CA LEU A 230 -6.79 8.01 17.14
C LEU A 230 -5.99 8.48 18.36
N ASN A 231 -5.10 9.46 18.19
CA ASN A 231 -4.30 10.05 19.27
C ASN A 231 -5.17 10.81 20.28
N TYR A 232 -6.18 11.55 19.84
CA TYR A 232 -7.12 12.23 20.74
C TYR A 232 -7.81 11.28 21.72
N TYR A 233 -8.15 10.07 21.28
CA TYR A 233 -8.76 9.05 22.17
C TYR A 233 -7.74 8.28 23.03
N ALA A 234 -6.45 8.50 22.85
CA ALA A 234 -5.41 7.90 23.68
C ALA A 234 -5.07 8.76 24.90
N ASP A 235 -5.29 10.09 24.79
CA ASP A 235 -4.98 11.08 25.83
C ASP A 235 -6.15 11.32 26.80
N HIS A 236 -7.31 10.70 26.56
CA HIS A 236 -8.55 10.78 27.36
C HIS A 236 -9.10 9.38 27.62
#